data_ac37a01fdd62304de28f930a3491fe75
#
_entry.id   ac37a01fdd62304de28f930a3491fe75
#
_cell.length_a   1.000
_cell.length_b   1.000
_cell.length_c   1.000
_cell.angle_alpha   90.00
_cell.angle_beta   90.00
_cell.angle_gamma   90.00
#
_symmetry.space_group_name_H-M   'P 1'
#
loop_
_entity.id
_entity.type
_entity.pdbx_description
1 polymer ?
#
loop_
_entity_poly.entity_id
_entity_poly.type
_entity_poly.pdbx_seq_one_letter_code
_entity_poly.pdbx_strand_id
1 'polypeptide(L)'
;VTDQKAPKSEQTRTLILETALRLFQERGFDKTTMRGIAKEAGVSVGNAYYYFESKEHLVQGFYDRIGAAHLAAVRPILDHETDLQKRLAGVLTSWLDIAAPYHEFASQFFKNAADPESPLSPFSPESEAARKTAIDMHREVLAGAKTKVPDELADVLPELMWLSQMGLVLYWVFDRSPDSEKTRKLAQRGAQLTTRGIILARFRVLRPLVREVHELFTDFLPGMAQTAVSRPGRKRASDPDAGPEEGPEVGP
;
A
#
# COMPACT_ATOMS: atom_id res chain seq x y z
N VAL A 1 4.57 33.25 11.44
CA VAL A 1 4.18 31.93 10.93
C VAL A 1 2.70 32.05 10.62
N THR A 2 2.35 32.28 9.37
CA THR A 2 0.97 32.36 8.90
C THR A 2 0.42 30.92 8.82
N ASP A 3 -0.48 30.62 9.73
CA ASP A 3 -1.29 29.41 9.75
C ASP A 3 -2.22 29.41 8.52
N GLN A 4 -1.76 28.89 7.39
CA GLN A 4 -2.58 28.75 6.19
C GLN A 4 -3.55 27.59 6.42
N LYS A 5 -4.75 27.93 6.88
CA LYS A 5 -5.85 26.98 7.02
C LYS A 5 -6.12 26.31 5.67
N ALA A 6 -6.02 24.97 5.63
CA ALA A 6 -6.25 24.20 4.41
C ALA A 6 -7.56 24.59 3.72
N PRO A 7 -7.64 24.53 2.38
CA PRO A 7 -8.86 24.85 1.62
C PRO A 7 -10.07 24.08 2.20
N LYS A 8 -11.25 24.71 2.22
CA LYS A 8 -12.47 24.12 2.77
C LYS A 8 -12.80 22.75 2.16
N SER A 9 -12.47 22.56 0.89
CA SER A 9 -12.62 21.28 0.18
C SER A 9 -11.74 20.20 0.82
N GLU A 10 -10.48 20.51 1.11
CA GLU A 10 -9.52 19.57 1.72
C GLU A 10 -9.88 19.23 3.17
N GLN A 11 -10.39 20.21 3.91
CA GLN A 11 -10.92 19.97 5.26
C GLN A 11 -12.11 19.00 5.24
N THR A 12 -13.02 19.16 4.28
CA THR A 12 -14.16 18.27 4.12
C THR A 12 -13.73 16.87 3.70
N ARG A 13 -12.80 16.76 2.76
CA ARG A 13 -12.23 15.46 2.33
C ARG A 13 -11.59 14.72 3.51
N THR A 14 -10.79 15.41 4.29
CA THR A 14 -10.13 14.88 5.49
C THR A 14 -11.16 14.43 6.53
N LEU A 15 -12.19 15.26 6.81
CA LEU A 15 -13.24 14.93 7.75
C LEU A 15 -14.00 13.64 7.38
N ILE A 16 -14.34 13.49 6.08
CA ILE A 16 -15.01 12.27 5.59
C ILE A 16 -14.10 11.06 5.77
N LEU A 17 -12.82 11.18 5.42
CA LEU A 17 -11.85 10.09 5.55
C LEU A 17 -11.66 9.67 7.01
N GLU A 18 -11.46 10.62 7.93
CA GLU A 18 -11.28 10.33 9.35
C GLU A 18 -12.52 9.70 9.97
N THR A 19 -13.70 10.21 9.61
CA THR A 19 -14.97 9.62 10.04
C THR A 19 -15.12 8.18 9.54
N ALA A 20 -14.76 7.92 8.27
CA ALA A 20 -14.81 6.58 7.71
C ALA A 20 -13.87 5.62 8.44
N LEU A 21 -12.63 6.02 8.68
CA LEU A 21 -11.64 5.20 9.39
C LEU A 21 -12.11 4.85 10.81
N ARG A 22 -12.65 5.83 11.54
CA ARG A 22 -13.23 5.59 12.85
C ARG A 22 -14.40 4.60 12.80
N LEU A 23 -15.31 4.76 11.86
CA LEU A 23 -16.45 3.84 11.69
C LEU A 23 -15.99 2.44 11.25
N PHE A 24 -14.97 2.32 10.44
CA PHE A 24 -14.35 1.05 10.10
C PHE A 24 -13.75 0.35 11.33
N GLN A 25 -13.11 1.11 12.22
CA GLN A 25 -12.59 0.57 13.49
C GLN A 25 -13.71 0.12 14.43
N GLU A 26 -14.74 0.93 14.59
CA GLU A 26 -15.84 0.66 15.54
C GLU A 26 -16.79 -0.45 15.08
N ARG A 27 -17.10 -0.52 13.78
CA ARG A 27 -18.20 -1.34 13.23
C ARG A 27 -17.74 -2.38 12.22
N GLY A 28 -16.52 -2.29 11.77
CA GLY A 28 -15.96 -3.09 10.65
C GLY A 28 -16.25 -2.47 9.28
N PHE A 29 -15.40 -2.83 8.31
CA PHE A 29 -15.51 -2.33 6.94
C PHE A 29 -16.84 -2.74 6.28
N ASP A 30 -17.24 -4.01 6.39
CA ASP A 30 -18.44 -4.55 5.72
C ASP A 30 -19.73 -3.89 6.21
N LYS A 31 -19.84 -3.61 7.52
CA LYS A 31 -21.04 -3.01 8.13
C LYS A 31 -21.11 -1.49 7.98
N THR A 32 -20.04 -0.85 7.52
CA THR A 32 -19.98 0.60 7.29
C THR A 32 -20.44 0.93 5.88
N THR A 33 -21.30 1.94 5.73
CA THR A 33 -21.83 2.39 4.44
C THR A 33 -21.49 3.85 4.18
N MET A 34 -21.37 4.24 2.90
CA MET A 34 -21.14 5.64 2.50
C MET A 34 -22.20 6.59 3.09
N ARG A 35 -23.48 6.17 3.15
CA ARG A 35 -24.56 6.93 3.80
C ARG A 35 -24.32 7.10 5.29
N GLY A 36 -23.86 6.06 5.97
CA GLY A 36 -23.52 6.10 7.40
C GLY A 36 -22.36 7.05 7.67
N ILE A 37 -21.32 7.01 6.83
CA ILE A 37 -20.16 7.91 6.90
C ILE A 37 -20.59 9.37 6.68
N ALA A 38 -21.39 9.65 5.64
CA ALA A 38 -21.88 11.00 5.35
C ALA A 38 -22.69 11.57 6.53
N LYS A 39 -23.61 10.78 7.09
CA LYS A 39 -24.41 11.17 8.26
C LYS A 39 -23.52 11.50 9.45
N GLU A 40 -22.57 10.67 9.76
CA GLU A 40 -21.66 10.84 10.90
C GLU A 40 -20.69 12.02 10.72
N ALA A 41 -20.23 12.26 9.49
CA ALA A 41 -19.38 13.40 9.13
C ALA A 41 -20.18 14.73 9.02
N GLY A 42 -21.52 14.70 9.14
CA GLY A 42 -22.35 15.90 9.00
C GLY A 42 -22.38 16.49 7.58
N VAL A 43 -22.18 15.65 6.56
CA VAL A 43 -22.22 16.06 5.14
C VAL A 43 -23.37 15.38 4.40
N SER A 44 -23.77 15.95 3.25
CA SER A 44 -24.73 15.27 2.38
C SER A 44 -24.11 13.98 1.79
N VAL A 45 -24.96 12.99 1.50
CA VAL A 45 -24.55 11.76 0.84
C VAL A 45 -23.89 12.04 -0.52
N GLY A 46 -24.46 12.97 -1.30
CA GLY A 46 -23.88 13.41 -2.57
C GLY A 46 -22.49 14.02 -2.39
N ASN A 47 -22.28 14.79 -1.31
CA ASN A 47 -20.96 15.36 -1.03
C ASN A 47 -19.94 14.28 -0.64
N ALA A 48 -20.33 13.26 0.11
CA ALA A 48 -19.43 12.13 0.40
C ALA A 48 -19.02 11.37 -0.88
N TYR A 49 -19.96 11.13 -1.80
CA TYR A 49 -19.67 10.51 -3.10
C TYR A 49 -18.88 11.41 -4.05
N TYR A 50 -18.98 12.72 -3.92
CA TYR A 50 -18.15 13.65 -4.68
C TYR A 50 -16.66 13.52 -4.36
N TYR A 51 -16.30 13.26 -3.08
CA TYR A 51 -14.92 13.11 -2.66
C TYR A 51 -14.41 11.66 -2.77
N PHE A 52 -15.27 10.68 -2.57
CA PHE A 52 -14.92 9.27 -2.58
C PHE A 52 -16.05 8.45 -3.21
N GLU A 53 -15.81 7.92 -4.40
CA GLU A 53 -16.80 7.19 -5.19
C GLU A 53 -17.27 5.90 -4.50
N SER A 54 -16.45 5.32 -3.60
CA SER A 54 -16.75 4.09 -2.87
C SER A 54 -16.00 4.00 -1.54
N LYS A 55 -16.27 2.95 -0.76
CA LYS A 55 -15.52 2.66 0.47
C LYS A 55 -14.07 2.29 0.16
N GLU A 56 -13.82 1.64 -0.95
CA GLU A 56 -12.50 1.26 -1.43
C GLU A 56 -11.66 2.53 -1.71
N HIS A 57 -12.24 3.57 -2.33
CA HIS A 57 -11.58 4.86 -2.52
C HIS A 57 -11.26 5.58 -1.20
N LEU A 58 -12.07 5.38 -0.16
CA LEU A 58 -11.72 5.86 1.19
C LEU A 58 -10.47 5.15 1.74
N VAL A 59 -10.37 3.84 1.52
CA VAL A 59 -9.17 3.08 1.93
C VAL A 59 -7.95 3.46 1.10
N GLN A 60 -8.10 3.71 -0.20
CA GLN A 60 -7.02 4.27 -1.03
C GLN A 60 -6.57 5.64 -0.48
N GLY A 61 -7.51 6.52 -0.18
CA GLY A 61 -7.18 7.81 0.46
C GLY A 61 -6.46 7.67 1.80
N PHE A 62 -6.72 6.60 2.54
CA PHE A 62 -5.97 6.25 3.75
C PHE A 62 -4.55 5.79 3.43
N TYR A 63 -4.36 4.93 2.43
CA TYR A 63 -3.03 4.51 2.00
C TYR A 63 -2.18 5.69 1.51
N ASP A 64 -2.77 6.61 0.74
CA ASP A 64 -2.11 7.85 0.31
C ASP A 64 -1.64 8.69 1.50
N ARG A 65 -2.49 8.83 2.53
CA ARG A 65 -2.16 9.56 3.74
C ARG A 65 -1.03 8.91 4.53
N ILE A 66 -1.07 7.59 4.71
CA ILE A 66 0.01 6.83 5.37
C ILE A 66 1.30 6.95 4.56
N GLY A 67 1.22 6.83 3.24
CA GLY A 67 2.37 6.98 2.35
C GLY A 67 3.01 8.37 2.43
N ALA A 68 2.20 9.43 2.41
CA ALA A 68 2.68 10.80 2.55
C ALA A 68 3.32 11.06 3.92
N ALA A 69 2.69 10.57 5.01
CA ALA A 69 3.25 10.67 6.35
C ALA A 69 4.57 9.89 6.47
N HIS A 70 4.64 8.70 5.87
CA HIS A 70 5.84 7.88 5.85
C HIS A 70 6.98 8.57 5.09
N LEU A 71 6.70 9.11 3.90
CA LEU A 71 7.69 9.84 3.11
C LEU A 71 8.24 11.05 3.88
N ALA A 72 7.37 11.80 4.56
CA ALA A 72 7.79 12.92 5.39
C ALA A 72 8.67 12.50 6.59
N ALA A 73 8.30 11.40 7.26
CA ALA A 73 9.03 10.90 8.43
C ALA A 73 10.42 10.33 8.07
N VAL A 74 10.57 9.73 6.88
CA VAL A 74 11.84 9.14 6.46
C VAL A 74 12.79 10.16 5.83
N ARG A 75 12.31 11.32 5.39
CA ARG A 75 13.12 12.34 4.72
C ARG A 75 14.39 12.72 5.51
N PRO A 76 14.33 13.03 6.82
CA PRO A 76 15.54 13.35 7.60
C PRO A 76 16.54 12.19 7.66
N ILE A 77 16.05 10.93 7.66
CA ILE A 77 16.90 9.74 7.65
C ILE A 77 17.62 9.63 6.30
N LEU A 78 16.87 9.79 5.21
CA LEU A 78 17.41 9.66 3.84
C LEU A 78 18.38 10.80 3.49
N ASP A 79 18.21 11.99 4.08
CA ASP A 79 19.06 13.15 3.81
C ASP A 79 20.39 13.10 4.59
N HIS A 80 20.42 12.50 5.78
CA HIS A 80 21.58 12.60 6.67
C HIS A 80 22.29 11.27 6.97
N GLU A 81 21.58 10.14 6.95
CA GLU A 81 22.19 8.83 7.21
C GLU A 81 22.81 8.26 5.92
N THR A 82 23.98 7.64 6.03
CA THR A 82 24.71 7.01 4.90
C THR A 82 24.99 5.53 5.10
N ASP A 83 24.73 5.00 6.30
CA ASP A 83 24.80 3.56 6.56
C ASP A 83 23.55 2.88 6.03
N LEU A 84 23.71 1.91 5.12
CA LEU A 84 22.60 1.22 4.44
C LEU A 84 21.67 0.53 5.43
N GLN A 85 22.23 -0.16 6.45
CA GLN A 85 21.42 -0.86 7.44
C GLN A 85 20.55 0.11 8.22
N LYS A 86 21.10 1.26 8.64
CA LYS A 86 20.36 2.27 9.40
C LYS A 86 19.30 2.96 8.54
N ARG A 87 19.61 3.26 7.28
CA ARG A 87 18.65 3.81 6.31
C ARG A 87 17.45 2.89 6.16
N LEU A 88 17.70 1.62 5.85
CA LEU A 88 16.65 0.63 5.64
C LEU A 88 15.86 0.37 6.94
N ALA A 89 16.54 0.16 8.06
CA ALA A 89 15.89 -0.03 9.35
C ALA A 89 15.02 1.18 9.71
N GLY A 90 15.51 2.40 9.48
CA GLY A 90 14.78 3.64 9.73
C GLY A 90 13.50 3.74 8.88
N VAL A 91 13.57 3.42 7.60
CA VAL A 91 12.39 3.38 6.72
C VAL A 91 11.37 2.37 7.22
N LEU A 92 11.77 1.14 7.53
CA LEU A 92 10.85 0.11 7.99
C LEU A 92 10.22 0.42 9.35
N THR A 93 11.01 0.95 10.30
CA THR A 93 10.49 1.28 11.64
C THR A 93 9.62 2.53 11.64
N SER A 94 9.94 3.55 10.83
CA SER A 94 9.07 4.74 10.68
C SER A 94 7.69 4.36 10.14
N TRP A 95 7.61 3.39 9.22
CA TRP A 95 6.33 2.87 8.76
C TRP A 95 5.54 2.23 9.89
N LEU A 96 6.19 1.41 10.73
CA LEU A 96 5.55 0.78 11.90
C LEU A 96 5.02 1.81 12.90
N ASP A 97 5.76 2.90 13.13
CA ASP A 97 5.33 3.98 14.03
C ASP A 97 4.07 4.69 13.52
N ILE A 98 4.00 4.95 12.20
CA ILE A 98 2.85 5.61 11.57
C ILE A 98 1.64 4.67 11.51
N ALA A 99 1.87 3.38 11.26
CA ALA A 99 0.81 2.39 11.15
C ALA A 99 0.28 1.91 12.51
N ALA A 100 1.05 2.06 13.59
CA ALA A 100 0.72 1.53 14.93
C ALA A 100 -0.70 1.85 15.42
N PRO A 101 -1.26 3.08 15.25
CA PRO A 101 -2.63 3.39 15.67
C PRO A 101 -3.70 2.57 14.97
N TYR A 102 -3.38 1.95 13.85
CA TYR A 102 -4.32 1.21 13.01
C TYR A 102 -4.13 -0.31 13.09
N HIS A 103 -3.27 -0.80 14.00
CA HIS A 103 -2.90 -2.21 14.07
C HIS A 103 -4.09 -3.16 14.30
N GLU A 104 -4.98 -2.83 15.24
CA GLU A 104 -6.16 -3.66 15.53
C GLU A 104 -7.10 -3.79 14.33
N PHE A 105 -7.15 -2.77 13.51
CA PHE A 105 -7.99 -2.68 12.34
C PHE A 105 -7.32 -3.25 11.07
N ALA A 106 -5.99 -3.33 11.04
CA ALA A 106 -5.22 -3.74 9.87
C ALA A 106 -5.61 -5.13 9.34
N SER A 107 -6.01 -6.07 10.21
CA SER A 107 -6.45 -7.40 9.81
C SER A 107 -7.72 -7.41 8.94
N GLN A 108 -8.61 -6.44 9.12
CA GLN A 108 -9.82 -6.29 8.30
C GLN A 108 -9.49 -5.77 6.91
N PHE A 109 -8.54 -4.84 6.81
CA PHE A 109 -8.05 -4.35 5.51
C PHE A 109 -7.26 -5.41 4.78
N PHE A 110 -6.42 -6.16 5.49
CA PHE A 110 -5.59 -7.19 4.90
C PHE A 110 -6.42 -8.25 4.19
N LYS A 111 -7.57 -8.64 4.75
CA LYS A 111 -8.48 -9.58 4.10
C LYS A 111 -8.94 -9.11 2.72
N ASN A 112 -9.26 -7.82 2.59
CA ASN A 112 -9.68 -7.24 1.32
C ASN A 112 -8.47 -7.00 0.37
N ALA A 113 -7.32 -6.60 0.92
CA ALA A 113 -6.10 -6.39 0.13
C ALA A 113 -5.47 -7.68 -0.39
N ALA A 114 -5.75 -8.82 0.23
CA ALA A 114 -5.28 -10.13 -0.23
C ALA A 114 -6.09 -10.69 -1.40
N ASP A 115 -7.26 -10.13 -1.71
CA ASP A 115 -8.04 -10.51 -2.89
C ASP A 115 -7.39 -9.88 -4.14
N PRO A 116 -6.95 -10.69 -5.13
CA PRO A 116 -6.35 -10.18 -6.37
C PRO A 116 -7.26 -9.25 -7.19
N GLU A 117 -8.58 -9.42 -7.08
CA GLU A 117 -9.58 -8.59 -7.79
C GLU A 117 -9.91 -7.29 -7.01
N SER A 118 -9.40 -7.14 -5.79
CA SER A 118 -9.67 -5.96 -4.98
C SER A 118 -8.83 -4.77 -5.46
N PRO A 119 -9.44 -3.57 -5.60
CA PRO A 119 -8.68 -2.35 -5.85
C PRO A 119 -7.73 -1.98 -4.69
N LEU A 120 -7.90 -2.63 -3.53
CA LEU A 120 -7.03 -2.47 -2.36
C LEU A 120 -5.80 -3.38 -2.40
N SER A 121 -5.71 -4.30 -3.36
CA SER A 121 -4.53 -5.13 -3.53
C SER A 121 -3.30 -4.25 -3.79
N PRO A 122 -2.16 -4.49 -3.13
CA PRO A 122 -0.92 -3.78 -3.44
C PRO A 122 -0.46 -3.94 -4.89
N PHE A 123 -1.00 -4.95 -5.59
CA PHE A 123 -0.68 -5.27 -6.98
C PHE A 123 -1.73 -4.77 -7.97
N SER A 124 -2.82 -4.17 -7.49
CA SER A 124 -3.87 -3.63 -8.36
C SER A 124 -3.37 -2.42 -9.18
N PRO A 125 -4.02 -2.11 -10.32
CA PRO A 125 -3.76 -0.88 -11.06
C PRO A 125 -3.98 0.39 -10.22
N GLU A 126 -5.01 0.40 -9.37
CA GLU A 126 -5.35 1.52 -8.50
C GLU A 126 -4.24 1.81 -7.46
N SER A 127 -3.49 0.78 -7.06
CA SER A 127 -2.37 0.90 -6.12
C SER A 127 -1.03 1.21 -6.80
N GLU A 128 -0.98 1.36 -8.13
CA GLU A 128 0.27 1.53 -8.89
C GLU A 128 1.05 2.77 -8.44
N ALA A 129 0.39 3.90 -8.26
CA ALA A 129 1.04 5.14 -7.85
C ALA A 129 1.66 5.03 -6.44
N ALA A 130 0.94 4.44 -5.49
CA ALA A 130 1.42 4.20 -4.14
C ALA A 130 2.58 3.20 -4.12
N ARG A 131 2.47 2.11 -4.90
CA ARG A 131 3.53 1.10 -5.08
C ARG A 131 4.79 1.73 -5.65
N LYS A 132 4.67 2.53 -6.72
CA LYS A 132 5.80 3.23 -7.34
C LYS A 132 6.49 4.14 -6.33
N THR A 133 5.75 4.93 -5.57
CA THR A 133 6.29 5.81 -4.53
C THR A 133 7.08 5.03 -3.48
N ALA A 134 6.56 3.88 -3.04
CA ALA A 134 7.25 3.03 -2.07
C ALA A 134 8.52 2.39 -2.64
N ILE A 135 8.50 1.94 -3.90
CA ILE A 135 9.70 1.42 -4.59
C ILE A 135 10.74 2.52 -4.79
N ASP A 136 10.33 3.73 -5.19
CA ASP A 136 11.22 4.87 -5.35
C ASP A 136 11.89 5.27 -4.02
N MET A 137 11.17 5.18 -2.89
CA MET A 137 11.76 5.35 -1.55
C MET A 137 12.88 4.34 -1.28
N HIS A 138 12.69 3.06 -1.62
CA HIS A 138 13.75 2.05 -1.50
C HIS A 138 14.92 2.32 -2.45
N ARG A 139 14.66 2.86 -3.64
CA ARG A 139 15.71 3.32 -4.56
C ARG A 139 16.54 4.43 -3.93
N GLU A 140 15.91 5.40 -3.25
CA GLU A 140 16.61 6.44 -2.50
C GLU A 140 17.40 5.88 -1.29
N VAL A 141 16.89 4.85 -0.61
CA VAL A 141 17.64 4.14 0.46
C VAL A 141 18.98 3.66 -0.07
N LEU A 142 18.98 3.03 -1.24
CA LEU A 142 20.20 2.48 -1.88
C LEU A 142 21.12 3.58 -2.41
N ALA A 143 20.56 4.56 -3.11
CA ALA A 143 21.32 5.63 -3.77
C ALA A 143 22.11 6.49 -2.78
N GLY A 144 21.55 6.79 -1.60
CA GLY A 144 22.21 7.60 -0.57
C GLY A 144 23.18 6.82 0.35
N ALA A 145 23.29 5.50 0.17
CA ALA A 145 24.13 4.68 1.02
C ALA A 145 25.60 4.66 0.55
N LYS A 146 26.54 4.60 1.51
CA LYS A 146 27.95 4.34 1.20
C LYS A 146 28.21 2.94 0.64
N THR A 147 27.36 1.98 0.97
CA THR A 147 27.43 0.61 0.46
C THR A 147 27.04 0.59 -1.00
N LYS A 148 27.98 0.23 -1.89
CA LYS A 148 27.70 0.12 -3.32
C LYS A 148 26.92 -1.15 -3.60
N VAL A 149 25.85 -1.03 -4.37
CA VAL A 149 25.06 -2.13 -4.90
C VAL A 149 25.73 -2.64 -6.17
N PRO A 150 25.81 -3.97 -6.41
CA PRO A 150 26.20 -4.51 -7.71
C PRO A 150 25.27 -4.01 -8.81
N ASP A 151 25.82 -3.65 -9.98
CA ASP A 151 25.05 -3.12 -11.10
C ASP A 151 23.94 -4.09 -11.54
N GLU A 152 24.22 -5.40 -11.48
CA GLU A 152 23.28 -6.46 -11.82
C GLU A 152 22.02 -6.50 -10.91
N LEU A 153 22.10 -5.94 -9.70
CA LEU A 153 21.00 -5.90 -8.74
C LEU A 153 20.33 -4.53 -8.63
N ALA A 154 20.92 -3.50 -9.24
CA ALA A 154 20.49 -2.11 -9.04
C ALA A 154 19.02 -1.88 -9.41
N ASP A 155 18.55 -2.53 -10.46
CA ASP A 155 17.17 -2.38 -10.97
C ASP A 155 16.14 -3.20 -10.20
N VAL A 156 16.47 -4.42 -9.79
CA VAL A 156 15.53 -5.35 -9.15
C VAL A 156 15.47 -5.19 -7.62
N LEU A 157 16.54 -4.72 -7.00
CA LEU A 157 16.66 -4.65 -5.55
C LEU A 157 15.63 -3.72 -4.87
N PRO A 158 15.28 -2.53 -5.41
CA PRO A 158 14.22 -1.70 -4.83
C PRO A 158 12.87 -2.40 -4.76
N GLU A 159 12.49 -3.16 -5.78
CA GLU A 159 11.25 -3.93 -5.79
C GLU A 159 11.29 -5.08 -4.78
N LEU A 160 12.42 -5.78 -4.66
CA LEU A 160 12.62 -6.82 -3.66
C LEU A 160 12.52 -6.28 -2.23
N MET A 161 13.06 -5.09 -1.99
CA MET A 161 12.96 -4.43 -0.70
C MET A 161 11.52 -4.03 -0.40
N TRP A 162 10.77 -3.55 -1.40
CA TRP A 162 9.34 -3.30 -1.28
C TRP A 162 8.54 -4.58 -0.98
N LEU A 163 8.80 -5.68 -1.69
CA LEU A 163 8.17 -6.99 -1.40
C LEU A 163 8.50 -7.48 0.01
N SER A 164 9.75 -7.30 0.45
CA SER A 164 10.16 -7.62 1.82
C SER A 164 9.41 -6.78 2.85
N GLN A 165 9.16 -5.51 2.55
CA GLN A 165 8.31 -4.65 3.38
C GLN A 165 6.86 -5.13 3.38
N MET A 166 6.30 -5.60 2.26
CA MET A 166 4.96 -6.22 2.24
C MET A 166 4.89 -7.46 3.13
N GLY A 167 5.94 -8.29 3.11
CA GLY A 167 6.09 -9.42 4.04
C GLY A 167 6.15 -8.97 5.51
N LEU A 168 6.84 -7.88 5.80
CA LEU A 168 6.88 -7.28 7.13
C LEU A 168 5.50 -6.76 7.57
N VAL A 169 4.76 -6.09 6.67
CA VAL A 169 3.39 -5.62 6.92
C VAL A 169 2.47 -6.80 7.21
N LEU A 170 2.58 -7.88 6.42
CA LEU A 170 1.82 -9.10 6.67
C LEU A 170 2.12 -9.67 8.07
N TYR A 171 3.39 -9.80 8.43
CA TYR A 171 3.77 -10.26 9.76
C TYR A 171 3.24 -9.33 10.86
N TRP A 172 3.34 -8.01 10.67
CA TRP A 172 2.85 -7.00 11.60
C TRP A 172 1.35 -7.13 11.88
N VAL A 173 0.53 -7.37 10.86
CA VAL A 173 -0.94 -7.58 11.02
C VAL A 173 -1.26 -8.69 12.01
N PHE A 174 -0.43 -9.73 12.08
CA PHE A 174 -0.61 -10.89 12.97
C PHE A 174 0.20 -10.80 14.27
N ASP A 175 1.08 -9.81 14.41
CA ASP A 175 1.90 -9.65 15.61
C ASP A 175 1.04 -9.21 16.81
N ARG A 176 1.06 -9.97 17.88
CA ARG A 176 0.36 -9.68 19.15
C ARG A 176 1.32 -9.34 20.28
N SER A 177 2.60 -9.12 19.98
CA SER A 177 3.55 -8.68 21.00
C SER A 177 3.32 -7.22 21.37
N PRO A 178 3.63 -6.80 22.61
CA PRO A 178 3.51 -5.40 23.01
C PRO A 178 4.25 -4.49 22.05
N ASP A 179 3.62 -3.40 21.62
CA ASP A 179 4.16 -2.39 20.69
C ASP A 179 4.76 -2.99 19.40
N SER A 180 4.25 -4.15 18.98
CA SER A 180 4.75 -4.91 17.81
C SER A 180 6.27 -5.18 17.89
N GLU A 181 6.78 -5.49 19.08
CA GLU A 181 8.21 -5.64 19.34
C GLU A 181 8.86 -6.70 18.43
N LYS A 182 8.14 -7.81 18.15
CA LYS A 182 8.65 -8.86 17.27
C LYS A 182 8.80 -8.35 15.83
N THR A 183 7.85 -7.59 15.34
CA THR A 183 7.92 -6.97 14.01
C THR A 183 9.06 -5.96 13.94
N ARG A 184 9.26 -5.14 14.98
CA ARG A 184 10.37 -4.19 15.05
C ARG A 184 11.72 -4.90 15.03
N LYS A 185 11.86 -6.00 15.76
CA LYS A 185 13.06 -6.86 15.71
C LYS A 185 13.24 -7.48 14.32
N LEU A 186 12.16 -7.91 13.67
CA LEU A 186 12.21 -8.43 12.30
C LEU A 186 12.67 -7.37 11.32
N ALA A 187 12.16 -6.13 11.40
CA ALA A 187 12.59 -5.01 10.57
C ALA A 187 14.09 -4.73 10.71
N GLN A 188 14.60 -4.66 11.95
CA GLN A 188 16.01 -4.41 12.23
C GLN A 188 16.92 -5.54 11.72
N ARG A 189 16.54 -6.79 11.98
CA ARG A 189 17.32 -7.96 11.52
C ARG A 189 17.23 -8.15 10.01
N GLY A 190 16.07 -7.87 9.43
CA GLY A 190 15.87 -7.87 7.98
C GLY A 190 16.77 -6.85 7.29
N ALA A 191 16.82 -5.62 7.79
CA ALA A 191 17.73 -4.57 7.30
C ALA A 191 19.20 -4.99 7.40
N GLN A 192 19.61 -5.62 8.51
CA GLN A 192 20.95 -6.14 8.70
C GLN A 192 21.27 -7.27 7.68
N LEU A 193 20.33 -8.20 7.51
CA LEU A 193 20.51 -9.33 6.58
C LEU A 193 20.60 -8.85 5.13
N THR A 194 19.70 -7.95 4.73
CA THR A 194 19.72 -7.32 3.39
C THR A 194 21.05 -6.62 3.13
N THR A 195 21.52 -5.81 4.08
CA THR A 195 22.83 -5.12 3.94
C THR A 195 23.98 -6.10 3.80
N ARG A 196 24.00 -7.15 4.61
CA ARG A 196 25.05 -8.19 4.50
C ARG A 196 24.96 -8.93 3.17
N GLY A 197 23.76 -9.27 2.70
CA GLY A 197 23.53 -9.89 1.41
C GLY A 197 24.07 -9.05 0.26
N ILE A 198 23.83 -7.74 0.25
CA ILE A 198 24.34 -6.80 -0.74
C ILE A 198 25.90 -6.74 -0.70
N ILE A 199 26.48 -6.70 0.49
CA ILE A 199 27.96 -6.72 0.63
C ILE A 199 28.54 -8.02 0.09
N LEU A 200 27.93 -9.18 0.40
CA LEU A 200 28.36 -10.48 -0.10
C LEU A 200 28.22 -10.61 -1.61
N ALA A 201 27.13 -10.08 -2.18
CA ALA A 201 26.86 -10.11 -3.61
C ALA A 201 27.98 -9.42 -4.45
N ARG A 202 28.82 -8.59 -3.85
CA ARG A 202 29.97 -7.95 -4.50
C ARG A 202 31.15 -8.88 -4.76
N PHE A 203 31.22 -10.02 -4.06
CA PHE A 203 32.30 -10.96 -4.28
C PHE A 203 32.14 -11.73 -5.60
N ARG A 204 33.20 -11.78 -6.40
CA ARG A 204 33.18 -12.40 -7.73
C ARG A 204 32.70 -13.85 -7.73
N VAL A 205 32.97 -14.60 -6.65
CA VAL A 205 32.54 -15.99 -6.49
C VAL A 205 31.01 -16.12 -6.43
N LEU A 206 30.29 -15.08 -6.01
CA LEU A 206 28.83 -15.09 -5.92
C LEU A 206 28.12 -14.51 -7.15
N ARG A 207 28.85 -14.02 -8.15
CA ARG A 207 28.28 -13.49 -9.39
C ARG A 207 27.30 -14.45 -10.10
N PRO A 208 27.57 -15.76 -10.20
CA PRO A 208 26.59 -16.67 -10.80
C PRO A 208 25.26 -16.66 -10.04
N LEU A 209 25.29 -16.75 -8.71
CA LEU A 209 24.09 -16.68 -7.86
C LEU A 209 23.38 -15.32 -7.98
N VAL A 210 24.13 -14.23 -8.03
CA VAL A 210 23.56 -12.88 -8.22
C VAL A 210 22.82 -12.80 -9.55
N ARG A 211 23.36 -13.38 -10.62
CA ARG A 211 22.71 -13.43 -11.94
C ARG A 211 21.46 -14.28 -11.92
N GLU A 212 21.49 -15.47 -11.30
CA GLU A 212 20.29 -16.32 -11.13
C GLU A 212 19.19 -15.60 -10.36
N VAL A 213 19.53 -14.88 -9.30
CA VAL A 213 18.59 -14.04 -8.54
C VAL A 213 18.03 -12.94 -9.44
N HIS A 214 18.86 -12.24 -10.21
CA HIS A 214 18.41 -11.20 -11.14
C HIS A 214 17.44 -11.77 -12.18
N GLU A 215 17.80 -12.87 -12.86
CA GLU A 215 16.97 -13.53 -13.86
C GLU A 215 15.62 -13.96 -13.27
N LEU A 216 15.64 -14.63 -12.10
CA LEU A 216 14.42 -15.05 -11.41
C LEU A 216 13.46 -13.87 -11.17
N PHE A 217 13.97 -12.75 -10.68
CA PHE A 217 13.13 -11.60 -10.37
C PHE A 217 12.71 -10.82 -11.61
N THR A 218 13.55 -10.74 -12.64
CA THR A 218 13.20 -10.13 -13.92
C THR A 218 12.06 -10.89 -14.60
N ASP A 219 12.04 -12.21 -14.49
CA ASP A 219 11.01 -13.06 -15.11
C ASP A 219 9.67 -12.99 -14.37
N PHE A 220 9.68 -12.82 -13.04
CA PHE A 220 8.48 -12.95 -12.22
C PHE A 220 7.89 -11.61 -11.74
N LEU A 221 8.69 -10.60 -11.46
CA LEU A 221 8.19 -9.32 -10.92
C LEU A 221 7.38 -8.50 -11.94
N PRO A 222 7.82 -8.29 -13.19
CA PRO A 222 7.00 -7.60 -14.20
C PRO A 222 5.72 -8.37 -14.54
N GLY A 223 5.76 -9.71 -14.47
CA GLY A 223 4.61 -10.57 -14.74
C GLY A 223 3.49 -10.45 -13.70
N MET A 224 3.78 -10.19 -12.45
CA MET A 224 2.77 -10.02 -11.40
C MET A 224 1.95 -8.75 -11.60
N ALA A 225 2.55 -7.67 -12.07
CA ALA A 225 1.84 -6.43 -12.40
C ALA A 225 0.99 -6.58 -13.68
N GLN A 226 1.45 -7.37 -14.65
CA GLN A 226 0.76 -7.60 -15.93
C GLN A 226 -0.37 -8.63 -15.84
N THR A 227 -0.28 -9.63 -14.97
CA THR A 227 -1.33 -10.64 -14.80
C THR A 227 -2.60 -10.08 -14.16
N ALA A 228 -2.51 -9.02 -13.35
CA ALA A 228 -3.67 -8.32 -12.81
C ALA A 228 -4.45 -7.56 -13.90
N VAL A 229 -3.78 -7.09 -14.98
CA VAL A 229 -4.38 -6.31 -16.07
C VAL A 229 -4.99 -7.19 -17.17
N SER A 230 -4.58 -8.47 -17.31
CA SER A 230 -4.89 -9.29 -18.49
C SER A 230 -6.08 -10.24 -18.32
N ARG A 231 -6.84 -10.20 -17.22
CA ARG A 231 -8.08 -10.97 -17.12
C ARG A 231 -9.23 -10.23 -17.80
N PRO A 232 -9.78 -10.75 -18.93
CA PRO A 232 -10.94 -10.14 -19.57
C PRO A 232 -12.10 -10.15 -18.58
N GLY A 233 -12.71 -8.99 -18.39
CA GLY A 233 -13.83 -8.79 -17.49
C GLY A 233 -14.88 -9.87 -17.63
N ARG A 234 -15.18 -10.56 -16.54
CA ARG A 234 -16.28 -11.52 -16.44
C ARG A 234 -17.55 -10.77 -16.82
N LYS A 235 -18.11 -11.05 -18.01
CA LYS A 235 -19.42 -10.54 -18.40
C LYS A 235 -20.38 -10.79 -17.24
N ARG A 236 -20.97 -9.72 -16.72
CA ARG A 236 -22.09 -9.82 -15.79
C ARG A 236 -23.07 -10.83 -16.38
N ALA A 237 -23.36 -11.87 -15.64
CA ALA A 237 -24.47 -12.77 -15.97
C ALA A 237 -25.70 -11.88 -16.08
N SER A 238 -26.35 -11.93 -17.25
CA SER A 238 -27.63 -11.30 -17.49
C SER A 238 -28.60 -11.77 -16.43
N ASP A 239 -29.23 -10.82 -15.79
CA ASP A 239 -30.31 -11.01 -14.81
C ASP A 239 -31.45 -11.81 -15.49
N PRO A 240 -31.88 -13.00 -14.99
CA PRO A 240 -32.90 -13.79 -15.63
C PRO A 240 -34.31 -13.27 -15.37
N ASP A 241 -34.51 -12.10 -14.76
CA ASP A 241 -35.81 -11.59 -14.32
C ASP A 241 -36.32 -10.35 -15.09
N ALA A 242 -35.88 -10.16 -16.34
CA ALA A 242 -36.55 -9.23 -17.27
C ALA A 242 -37.74 -9.93 -17.92
N GLY A 243 -38.91 -9.77 -17.29
CA GLY A 243 -40.20 -10.19 -17.85
C GLY A 243 -40.49 -9.53 -19.21
N PRO A 244 -41.34 -10.11 -20.07
CA PRO A 244 -41.59 -9.64 -21.41
C PRO A 244 -42.29 -8.27 -21.39
N GLU A 245 -41.73 -7.28 -22.10
CA GLU A 245 -42.42 -6.02 -22.44
C GLU A 245 -43.61 -6.33 -23.35
N GLU A 246 -44.81 -6.05 -22.88
CA GLU A 246 -46.02 -6.03 -23.69
C GLU A 246 -45.92 -4.94 -24.76
N GLY A 247 -45.92 -5.31 -26.01
CA GLY A 247 -45.98 -4.41 -27.15
C GLY A 247 -47.36 -3.74 -27.26
N PRO A 248 -47.49 -2.55 -27.85
CA PRO A 248 -48.77 -1.85 -27.98
C PRO A 248 -49.64 -2.54 -29.03
N GLU A 249 -50.89 -2.91 -28.62
CA GLU A 249 -51.97 -3.31 -29.51
C GLU A 249 -52.31 -2.18 -30.49
N VAL A 250 -52.28 -2.48 -31.77
CA VAL A 250 -52.86 -1.66 -32.85
C VAL A 250 -54.26 -2.22 -33.05
N GLY A 251 -55.26 -1.50 -32.62
CA GLY A 251 -56.68 -1.75 -32.89
C GLY A 251 -57.11 -1.08 -34.20
N PRO A 252 -58.26 -1.50 -34.77
CA PRO A 252 -58.67 -1.26 -36.14
C PRO A 252 -59.10 0.15 -36.46
#